data_16b2ea21c48020796c0ed5e02c019133
#
_entry.id   16b2ea21c48020796c0ed5e02c019133
#
_cell.length_a   1.000
_cell.length_b   1.000
_cell.length_c   1.000
_cell.angle_alpha   90.00
_cell.angle_beta   90.00
_cell.angle_gamma   90.00
#
_symmetry.space_group_name_H-M   'P 1'
#
loop_
_entity.id
_entity.type
_entity.pdbx_description
1 polymer ?
#
loop_
_entity_poly.entity_id
_entity_poly.type
_entity_poly.pdbx_seq_one_letter_code
_entity_poly.pdbx_strand_id
1 'polypeptide(L)'
;MGAGVIPFSLFEDEIYFLFQSTFTGRKVGHYIDFGGGLNESEDYRDTAAREFVEETETLYFSEDIHLAHRTDEAIANQISLVNSLFDKTLSLYPNWFCRRATTNPLKPKDWITFFIEFPFRDVDKLNNEWERDKTGRFKKRRELTWLSSDELLHIYENRPEKLWKRIRQLEGFAGTIQNIKTEKLSVNL
;
A
#
# COMPACT_ATOMS: atom_id res chain seq x y z
N MET A 1 -4.95 -3.65 17.18
CA MET A 1 -3.92 -2.80 16.55
C MET A 1 -3.69 -3.31 15.13
N GLY A 2 -3.33 -2.44 14.19
CA GLY A 2 -3.04 -2.83 12.82
C GLY A 2 -2.32 -1.72 12.06
N ALA A 3 -1.68 -2.10 10.96
CA ALA A 3 -0.99 -1.15 10.10
C ALA A 3 -1.16 -1.48 8.62
N GLY A 4 -0.94 -0.49 7.81
CA GLY A 4 -0.92 -0.64 6.36
C GLY A 4 0.02 0.35 5.69
N VAL A 5 0.21 0.14 4.40
CA VAL A 5 0.99 1.03 3.53
C VAL A 5 0.19 1.35 2.27
N ILE A 6 0.32 2.57 1.82
CA ILE A 6 -0.05 3.02 0.48
C ILE A 6 1.26 3.41 -0.19
N PRO A 7 1.84 2.55 -1.05
CA PRO A 7 3.00 2.90 -1.82
C PRO A 7 2.71 4.07 -2.75
N PHE A 8 3.68 4.94 -2.95
CA PHE A 8 3.61 5.95 -3.99
C PHE A 8 4.88 5.95 -4.84
N SER A 9 4.79 6.49 -6.04
CA SER A 9 5.90 6.61 -6.97
C SER A 9 5.81 7.90 -7.76
N LEU A 10 6.95 8.50 -8.04
CA LEU A 10 7.08 9.54 -9.05
C LEU A 10 7.40 8.86 -10.38
N PHE A 11 6.53 9.05 -11.37
CA PHE A 11 6.68 8.49 -12.71
C PHE A 11 6.18 9.51 -13.75
N GLU A 12 6.99 9.80 -14.77
CA GLU A 12 6.66 10.77 -15.83
C GLU A 12 6.13 12.11 -15.29
N ASP A 13 6.84 12.68 -14.30
CA ASP A 13 6.52 13.96 -13.64
C ASP A 13 5.16 14.00 -12.92
N GLU A 14 4.61 12.84 -12.60
CA GLU A 14 3.37 12.72 -11.82
C GLU A 14 3.53 11.76 -10.63
N ILE A 15 2.80 12.02 -9.54
CA ILE A 15 2.77 11.14 -8.36
C ILE A 15 1.59 10.20 -8.46
N TYR A 16 1.89 8.91 -8.35
CA TYR A 16 0.91 7.83 -8.32
C TYR A 16 0.91 7.13 -6.97
N PHE A 17 -0.25 6.67 -6.55
CA PHE A 17 -0.47 5.91 -5.32
C PHE A 17 -1.02 4.52 -5.65
N LEU A 18 -0.41 3.48 -5.07
CA LEU A 18 -0.76 2.10 -5.35
C LEU A 18 -1.84 1.60 -4.40
N PHE A 19 -2.87 1.02 -4.98
CA PHE A 19 -3.96 0.36 -4.28
C PHE A 19 -4.14 -1.08 -4.76
N GLN A 20 -4.84 -1.85 -3.94
CA GLN A 20 -5.30 -3.18 -4.32
C GLN A 20 -6.83 -3.25 -4.34
N SER A 21 -7.38 -4.16 -5.13
CA SER A 21 -8.78 -4.56 -5.13
C SER A 21 -8.93 -6.05 -4.96
N THR A 22 -10.03 -6.49 -4.34
CA THR A 22 -10.32 -7.91 -4.12
C THR A 22 -11.40 -8.38 -5.09
N PHE A 23 -11.33 -9.65 -5.49
CA PHE A 23 -12.34 -10.27 -6.37
C PHE A 23 -13.53 -10.86 -5.60
N THR A 24 -13.39 -11.04 -4.30
CA THR A 24 -14.42 -11.65 -3.44
C THR A 24 -14.53 -10.93 -2.11
N GLY A 25 -15.66 -11.13 -1.43
CA GLY A 25 -15.89 -10.62 -0.09
C GLY A 25 -16.36 -9.17 -0.03
N ARG A 26 -16.36 -8.61 1.17
CA ARG A 26 -16.94 -7.28 1.46
C ARG A 26 -16.18 -6.09 0.85
N LYS A 27 -14.96 -6.32 0.40
CA LYS A 27 -14.09 -5.25 -0.11
C LYS A 27 -14.13 -5.12 -1.64
N VAL A 28 -14.91 -5.97 -2.32
CA VAL A 28 -15.06 -5.91 -3.79
C VAL A 28 -15.52 -4.51 -4.22
N GLY A 29 -14.92 -3.98 -5.27
CA GLY A 29 -15.25 -2.67 -5.82
C GLY A 29 -14.65 -1.48 -5.07
N HIS A 30 -13.77 -1.73 -4.07
CA HIS A 30 -13.09 -0.67 -3.34
C HIS A 30 -11.59 -0.70 -3.61
N TYR A 31 -10.98 0.49 -3.63
CA TYR A 31 -9.54 0.65 -3.49
C TYR A 31 -9.14 0.49 -2.03
N ILE A 32 -8.14 -0.35 -1.76
CA ILE A 32 -7.75 -0.78 -0.43
C ILE A 32 -6.24 -0.55 -0.28
N ASP A 33 -5.81 -0.04 0.87
CA ASP A 33 -4.39 -0.04 1.27
C ASP A 33 -3.92 -1.48 1.57
N PHE A 34 -2.61 -1.70 1.53
CA PHE A 34 -2.01 -2.99 1.92
C PHE A 34 -1.85 -3.01 3.43
N GLY A 35 -2.45 -4.00 4.12
CA GLY A 35 -2.30 -4.04 5.56
C GLY A 35 -3.22 -4.97 6.31
N GLY A 36 -2.81 -5.26 7.54
CA GLY A 36 -3.48 -6.19 8.46
C GLY A 36 -3.22 -5.95 9.93
N GLY A 37 -3.47 -6.96 10.73
CA GLY A 37 -3.23 -6.95 12.16
C GLY A 37 -1.77 -7.16 12.53
N LEU A 38 -1.34 -6.59 13.67
CA LEU A 38 -0.03 -6.86 14.23
C LEU A 38 0.07 -8.31 14.74
N ASN A 39 1.19 -8.96 14.42
CA ASN A 39 1.60 -10.18 15.10
C ASN A 39 2.32 -9.85 16.44
N GLU A 40 2.53 -10.88 17.26
CA GLU A 40 3.23 -10.73 18.54
C GLU A 40 4.59 -10.08 18.41
N SER A 41 5.35 -9.57 18.43
CA SER A 41 6.70 -9.02 18.21
C SER A 41 6.83 -8.03 17.06
N GLU A 42 5.76 -7.73 16.32
CA GLU A 42 5.81 -6.76 15.23
C GLU A 42 5.45 -5.36 15.74
N ASP A 43 6.15 -4.37 15.20
CA ASP A 43 5.69 -2.99 15.23
C ASP A 43 4.77 -2.66 14.04
N TYR A 44 4.30 -1.42 13.94
CA TYR A 44 3.42 -0.99 12.84
C TYR A 44 4.11 -1.02 11.48
N ARG A 45 5.41 -0.75 11.42
CA ARG A 45 6.18 -0.74 10.17
C ARG A 45 6.42 -2.16 9.68
N ASP A 46 6.85 -3.06 10.57
CA ASP A 46 7.05 -4.47 10.28
C ASP A 46 5.77 -5.11 9.74
N THR A 47 4.64 -4.82 10.41
CA THR A 47 3.33 -5.29 9.97
C THR A 47 2.98 -4.79 8.58
N ALA A 48 3.15 -3.49 8.31
CA ALA A 48 2.82 -2.92 7.01
C ALA A 48 3.70 -3.49 5.90
N ALA A 49 5.00 -3.69 6.16
CA ALA A 49 5.93 -4.29 5.21
C ALA A 49 5.57 -5.77 4.92
N ARG A 50 5.32 -6.56 5.95
CA ARG A 50 4.92 -7.97 5.80
C ARG A 50 3.61 -8.10 5.02
N GLU A 51 2.59 -7.35 5.39
CA GLU A 51 1.29 -7.41 4.73
C GLU A 51 1.36 -7.00 3.26
N PHE A 52 2.19 -6.01 2.91
CA PHE A 52 2.42 -5.67 1.51
C PHE A 52 2.97 -6.86 0.72
N VAL A 53 4.02 -7.51 1.24
CA VAL A 53 4.65 -8.67 0.60
C VAL A 53 3.67 -9.83 0.47
N GLU A 54 2.90 -10.12 1.52
CA GLU A 54 1.89 -11.18 1.53
C GLU A 54 0.73 -10.89 0.58
N GLU A 55 0.21 -9.65 0.58
CA GLU A 55 -0.95 -9.26 -0.24
C GLU A 55 -0.61 -9.09 -1.72
N THR A 56 0.67 -8.91 -2.06
CA THR A 56 1.17 -8.94 -3.44
C THR A 56 1.79 -10.29 -3.82
N GLU A 57 1.68 -11.33 -2.97
CA GLU A 57 2.24 -12.68 -3.19
C GLU A 57 3.73 -12.66 -3.54
N THR A 58 4.49 -11.70 -2.99
CA THR A 58 5.91 -11.43 -3.32
C THR A 58 6.19 -10.97 -4.76
N LEU A 59 5.15 -10.73 -5.55
CA LEU A 59 5.30 -10.49 -6.99
C LEU A 59 5.77 -9.09 -7.33
N TYR A 60 5.47 -8.09 -6.48
CA TYR A 60 5.70 -6.69 -6.84
C TYR A 60 7.18 -6.39 -7.16
N PHE A 61 8.13 -6.94 -6.40
CA PHE A 61 9.57 -6.73 -6.60
C PHE A 61 10.25 -7.86 -7.37
N SER A 62 9.50 -8.86 -7.82
CA SER A 62 10.07 -10.00 -8.51
C SER A 62 10.11 -9.79 -10.02
N GLU A 63 11.22 -10.18 -10.63
CA GLU A 63 11.33 -10.26 -12.10
C GLU A 63 10.66 -11.52 -12.66
N ASP A 64 10.70 -12.61 -11.91
CA ASP A 64 10.06 -13.87 -12.26
C ASP A 64 9.00 -14.26 -11.22
N ILE A 65 7.74 -14.14 -11.60
CA ILE A 65 6.62 -14.48 -10.74
C ILE A 65 6.56 -15.94 -10.33
N HIS A 66 7.13 -16.83 -11.14
CA HIS A 66 7.12 -18.27 -10.86
C HIS A 66 8.11 -18.69 -9.76
N LEU A 67 9.08 -17.85 -9.46
CA LEU A 67 10.10 -18.11 -8.44
C LEU A 67 9.87 -17.33 -7.14
N ALA A 68 9.22 -16.16 -7.22
CA ALA A 68 9.19 -15.15 -6.18
C ALA A 68 8.61 -15.62 -4.84
N HIS A 69 7.58 -16.44 -4.85
CA HIS A 69 6.76 -16.74 -3.67
C HIS A 69 6.98 -18.13 -3.07
N ARG A 70 8.04 -18.82 -3.48
CA ARG A 70 8.20 -20.27 -3.16
C ARG A 70 9.08 -20.55 -1.95
N THR A 71 9.91 -19.63 -1.52
CA THR A 71 10.84 -19.84 -0.42
C THR A 71 10.66 -18.85 0.70
N ASP A 72 10.88 -19.29 1.95
CA ASP A 72 10.89 -18.40 3.12
C ASP A 72 11.97 -17.33 2.99
N GLU A 73 13.10 -17.66 2.37
CA GLU A 73 14.20 -16.74 2.12
C GLU A 73 13.79 -15.62 1.16
N ALA A 74 13.10 -15.93 0.05
CA ALA A 74 12.62 -14.92 -0.90
C ALA A 74 11.63 -13.96 -0.24
N ILE A 75 10.75 -14.48 0.63
CA ILE A 75 9.81 -13.66 1.39
C ILE A 75 10.54 -12.75 2.37
N ALA A 76 11.47 -13.29 3.15
CA ALA A 76 12.27 -12.52 4.11
C ALA A 76 13.09 -11.42 3.40
N ASN A 77 13.68 -11.72 2.26
CA ASN A 77 14.43 -10.76 1.45
C ASN A 77 13.53 -9.63 0.94
N GLN A 78 12.32 -9.93 0.51
CA GLN A 78 11.38 -8.88 0.08
C GLN A 78 10.86 -8.05 1.24
N ILE A 79 10.59 -8.63 2.40
CA ILE A 79 10.22 -7.87 3.61
C ILE A 79 11.39 -6.93 4.00
N SER A 80 12.62 -7.41 3.95
CA SER A 80 13.81 -6.59 4.20
C SER A 80 13.94 -5.44 3.20
N LEU A 81 13.68 -5.70 1.91
CA LEU A 81 13.67 -4.66 0.89
C LEU A 81 12.60 -3.59 1.18
N VAL A 82 11.38 -4.01 1.49
CA VAL A 82 10.30 -3.08 1.84
C VAL A 82 10.66 -2.27 3.08
N ASN A 83 11.21 -2.89 4.12
CA ASN A 83 11.68 -2.17 5.31
C ASN A 83 12.75 -1.13 4.97
N SER A 84 13.66 -1.41 4.05
CA SER A 84 14.65 -0.42 3.59
C SER A 84 14.00 0.79 2.88
N LEU A 85 12.90 0.58 2.15
CA LEU A 85 12.13 1.68 1.55
C LEU A 85 11.42 2.52 2.61
N PHE A 86 10.91 1.88 3.69
CA PHE A 86 10.38 2.60 4.85
C PHE A 86 11.46 3.48 5.49
N ASP A 87 12.65 2.93 5.75
CA ASP A 87 13.76 3.68 6.33
C ASP A 87 14.15 4.87 5.46
N LYS A 88 14.30 4.65 4.17
CA LYS A 88 14.65 5.71 3.21
C LYS A 88 13.59 6.82 3.19
N THR A 89 12.31 6.47 3.11
CA THR A 89 11.24 7.46 3.02
C THR A 89 11.06 8.21 4.34
N LEU A 90 10.96 7.49 5.46
CA LEU A 90 10.64 8.10 6.76
C LEU A 90 11.83 8.83 7.39
N SER A 91 13.07 8.56 6.98
CA SER A 91 14.22 9.37 7.38
C SER A 91 14.15 10.80 6.84
N LEU A 92 13.56 10.98 5.65
CA LEU A 92 13.37 12.29 5.01
C LEU A 92 12.02 12.91 5.39
N TYR A 93 11.00 12.09 5.51
CA TYR A 93 9.61 12.51 5.69
C TYR A 93 8.94 11.72 6.83
N PRO A 94 9.33 11.97 8.09
CA PRO A 94 8.91 11.16 9.24
C PRO A 94 7.40 11.22 9.52
N ASN A 95 6.68 12.20 8.97
CA ASN A 95 5.25 12.42 9.18
C ASN A 95 4.37 11.91 8.01
N TRP A 96 4.94 11.17 7.05
CA TRP A 96 4.13 10.61 5.96
C TRP A 96 3.41 9.33 6.38
N PHE A 97 2.52 9.51 7.33
CA PHE A 97 1.55 8.52 7.78
C PHE A 97 0.26 9.19 8.24
N CYS A 98 -0.83 8.43 8.24
CA CYS A 98 -2.11 8.84 8.79
C CYS A 98 -2.58 7.84 9.84
N ARG A 99 -3.16 8.34 10.93
CA ARG A 99 -3.85 7.51 11.92
C ARG A 99 -5.34 7.44 11.60
N ARG A 100 -5.94 6.34 11.96
CA ARG A 100 -7.39 6.18 11.83
C ARG A 100 -8.11 6.91 12.94
N ALA A 101 -9.10 7.73 12.59
CA ALA A 101 -9.99 8.37 13.54
C ALA A 101 -10.72 7.33 14.41
N THR A 102 -10.80 7.58 15.70
CA THR A 102 -11.56 6.77 16.65
C THR A 102 -13.04 7.11 16.54
N THR A 103 -13.80 6.28 15.85
CA THR A 103 -15.26 6.47 15.69
C THR A 103 -16.08 5.94 16.86
N ASN A 104 -15.49 5.07 17.68
CA ASN A 104 -16.11 4.52 18.88
C ASN A 104 -15.07 4.49 20.03
N PRO A 105 -15.17 5.39 21.02
CA PRO A 105 -14.23 5.45 22.15
C PRO A 105 -14.19 4.16 22.99
N LEU A 106 -15.30 3.39 23.02
CA LEU A 106 -15.36 2.13 23.77
C LEU A 106 -14.68 0.96 23.05
N LYS A 107 -14.41 1.11 21.75
CA LYS A 107 -13.73 0.11 20.92
C LYS A 107 -12.76 0.82 19.97
N PRO A 108 -11.72 1.48 20.47
CA PRO A 108 -10.78 2.17 19.63
C PRO A 108 -10.10 1.15 18.69
N LYS A 109 -10.02 1.52 17.41
CA LYS A 109 -9.28 0.77 16.42
C LYS A 109 -7.99 1.51 16.14
N ASP A 110 -6.94 1.14 16.83
CA ASP A 110 -5.62 1.70 16.59
C ASP A 110 -5.09 1.15 15.26
N TRP A 111 -4.92 2.08 14.31
CA TRP A 111 -4.48 1.80 12.94
C TRP A 111 -3.63 2.96 12.41
N ILE A 112 -2.51 2.61 11.77
CA ILE A 112 -1.64 3.54 11.07
C ILE A 112 -1.51 3.09 9.62
N THR A 113 -1.64 4.02 8.67
CA THR A 113 -1.29 3.79 7.25
C THR A 113 -0.13 4.70 6.88
N PHE A 114 0.96 4.11 6.43
CA PHE A 114 2.17 4.79 5.96
C PHE A 114 2.10 5.08 4.46
N PHE A 115 2.76 6.15 4.02
CA PHE A 115 2.97 6.48 2.62
C PHE A 115 4.47 6.35 2.32
N ILE A 116 4.84 5.37 1.51
CA ILE A 116 6.24 4.98 1.29
C ILE A 116 6.55 5.01 -0.20
N GLU A 117 7.68 5.60 -0.55
CA GLU A 117 8.12 5.69 -1.93
C GLU A 117 8.65 4.33 -2.41
N PHE A 118 7.98 3.79 -3.45
CA PHE A 118 8.35 2.55 -4.11
C PHE A 118 8.79 2.84 -5.55
N PRO A 119 9.66 2.01 -6.14
CA PRO A 119 9.91 2.08 -7.58
C PRO A 119 8.60 1.81 -8.34
N PHE A 120 8.36 2.58 -9.40
CA PHE A 120 7.20 2.36 -10.26
C PHE A 120 7.33 1.00 -10.96
N ARG A 121 6.21 0.30 -11.07
CA ARG A 121 6.09 -0.94 -11.82
C ARG A 121 4.81 -0.92 -12.65
N ASP A 122 4.89 -1.42 -13.88
CA ASP A 122 3.72 -1.69 -14.71
C ASP A 122 2.88 -2.80 -14.07
N VAL A 123 1.81 -2.40 -13.40
CA VAL A 123 0.93 -3.34 -12.70
C VAL A 123 -0.08 -4.01 -13.63
N ASP A 124 -0.35 -3.48 -14.81
CA ASP A 124 -1.26 -4.12 -15.77
C ASP A 124 -0.63 -5.42 -16.28
N LYS A 125 0.67 -5.37 -16.61
CA LYS A 125 1.41 -6.58 -16.94
C LYS A 125 1.43 -7.57 -15.77
N LEU A 126 1.72 -7.09 -14.57
CA LEU A 126 1.75 -7.90 -13.35
C LEU A 126 0.40 -8.57 -13.07
N ASN A 127 -0.70 -7.83 -13.16
CA ASN A 127 -2.05 -8.35 -12.96
C ASN A 127 -2.37 -9.47 -13.96
N ASN A 128 -2.01 -9.30 -15.23
CA ASN A 128 -2.22 -10.29 -16.27
C ASN A 128 -1.43 -11.58 -16.04
N GLU A 129 -0.19 -11.45 -15.58
CA GLU A 129 0.66 -12.60 -15.24
C GLU A 129 0.14 -13.31 -13.99
N TRP A 130 -0.25 -12.54 -12.97
CA TRP A 130 -0.80 -13.06 -11.71
C TRP A 130 -2.13 -13.80 -11.93
N GLU A 131 -2.97 -13.35 -12.85
CA GLU A 131 -4.22 -14.05 -13.17
C GLU A 131 -3.98 -15.50 -13.60
N ARG A 132 -2.86 -15.76 -14.25
CA ARG A 132 -2.46 -17.10 -14.74
C ARG A 132 -1.78 -17.95 -13.66
N ASP A 133 -1.23 -17.31 -12.63
CA ASP A 133 -0.56 -18.02 -11.54
C ASP A 133 -1.57 -18.42 -10.45
N LYS A 134 -1.78 -19.73 -10.31
CA LYS A 134 -2.66 -20.32 -9.28
C LYS A 134 -1.88 -20.88 -8.10
N THR A 135 -0.57 -20.68 -8.05
CA THR A 135 0.33 -21.33 -7.09
C THR A 135 0.73 -20.43 -5.91
N GLY A 136 0.14 -19.24 -5.80
CA GLY A 136 0.44 -18.26 -4.76
C GLY A 136 0.41 -18.84 -3.34
N ARG A 137 1.45 -18.58 -2.58
CA ARG A 137 1.64 -19.10 -1.22
C ARG A 137 0.59 -18.61 -0.24
N PHE A 138 0.26 -17.33 -0.32
CA PHE A 138 -0.69 -16.68 0.58
C PHE A 138 -2.13 -16.75 0.09
N LYS A 139 -2.34 -17.18 -1.16
CA LYS A 139 -3.65 -17.27 -1.82
C LYS A 139 -4.43 -15.95 -1.78
N LYS A 140 -3.71 -14.83 -1.83
CA LYS A 140 -4.26 -13.48 -1.74
C LYS A 140 -4.32 -12.82 -3.12
N ARG A 141 -5.01 -13.43 -4.07
CA ARG A 141 -5.17 -12.82 -5.39
C ARG A 141 -5.81 -11.44 -5.27
N ARG A 142 -5.14 -10.45 -5.87
CA ARG A 142 -5.54 -9.04 -5.90
C ARG A 142 -5.36 -8.48 -7.30
N GLU A 143 -6.02 -7.39 -7.55
CA GLU A 143 -5.73 -6.51 -8.68
C GLU A 143 -5.06 -5.24 -8.15
N LEU A 144 -3.93 -4.87 -8.74
CA LEU A 144 -3.17 -3.69 -8.37
C LEU A 144 -3.51 -2.53 -9.33
N THR A 145 -3.64 -1.32 -8.77
CA THR A 145 -3.99 -0.14 -9.55
C THR A 145 -3.20 1.06 -9.05
N TRP A 146 -2.52 1.74 -9.96
CA TRP A 146 -1.98 3.07 -9.71
C TRP A 146 -3.04 4.12 -9.96
N LEU A 147 -3.27 4.99 -8.98
CA LEU A 147 -4.10 6.19 -9.10
C LEU A 147 -3.19 7.41 -9.05
N SER A 148 -3.33 8.33 -9.99
CA SER A 148 -2.62 9.60 -9.90
C SER A 148 -3.06 10.38 -8.66
N SER A 149 -2.22 11.29 -8.18
CA SER A 149 -2.56 12.12 -7.02
C SER A 149 -3.87 12.89 -7.22
N ASP A 150 -4.10 13.41 -8.42
CA ASP A 150 -5.31 14.18 -8.75
C ASP A 150 -6.54 13.28 -8.82
N GLU A 151 -6.41 12.09 -9.42
CA GLU A 151 -7.49 11.10 -9.45
C GLU A 151 -7.85 10.62 -8.04
N LEU A 152 -6.85 10.33 -7.20
CA LEU A 152 -7.07 9.91 -5.82
C LEU A 152 -7.79 10.97 -4.99
N LEU A 153 -7.37 12.25 -5.10
CA LEU A 153 -8.03 13.37 -4.42
C LEU A 153 -9.46 13.55 -4.94
N HIS A 154 -9.68 13.47 -6.25
CA HIS A 154 -11.02 13.54 -6.84
C HIS A 154 -11.93 12.41 -6.32
N ILE A 155 -11.42 11.18 -6.23
CA ILE A 155 -12.18 10.05 -5.67
C ILE A 155 -12.50 10.31 -4.19
N TYR A 156 -11.52 10.75 -3.40
CA TYR A 156 -11.71 11.02 -1.98
C TYR A 156 -12.79 12.06 -1.71
N GLU A 157 -12.84 13.11 -2.51
CA GLU A 157 -13.79 14.23 -2.36
C GLU A 157 -15.18 13.92 -2.93
N ASN A 158 -15.26 13.29 -4.12
CA ASN A 158 -16.49 13.21 -4.89
C ASN A 158 -17.09 11.80 -4.96
N ARG A 159 -16.29 10.75 -4.74
CA ARG A 159 -16.73 9.35 -4.79
C ARG A 159 -16.08 8.52 -3.66
N PRO A 160 -16.18 8.98 -2.39
CA PRO A 160 -15.49 8.32 -1.27
C PRO A 160 -15.91 6.87 -1.07
N GLU A 161 -17.07 6.45 -1.56
CA GLU A 161 -17.53 5.06 -1.54
C GLU A 161 -16.61 4.11 -2.34
N LYS A 162 -15.81 4.61 -3.27
CA LYS A 162 -14.80 3.82 -3.99
C LYS A 162 -13.59 3.45 -3.12
N LEU A 163 -13.37 4.18 -2.04
CA LEU A 163 -12.30 3.88 -1.09
C LEU A 163 -12.84 3.01 0.04
N TRP A 164 -12.06 2.00 0.43
CA TRP A 164 -12.40 1.19 1.59
C TRP A 164 -12.57 2.08 2.83
N LYS A 165 -13.56 1.77 3.67
CA LYS A 165 -13.93 2.64 4.79
C LYS A 165 -12.77 3.02 5.72
N ARG A 166 -11.75 2.16 5.85
CA ARG A 166 -10.56 2.44 6.65
C ARG A 166 -9.80 3.65 6.12
N ILE A 167 -9.63 3.75 4.80
CA ILE A 167 -8.96 4.88 4.14
C ILE A 167 -9.73 6.17 4.37
N ARG A 168 -11.07 6.13 4.24
CA ARG A 168 -11.94 7.28 4.50
C ARG A 168 -11.88 7.79 5.95
N GLN A 169 -11.42 6.95 6.87
CA GLN A 169 -11.29 7.25 8.30
C GLN A 169 -9.86 7.66 8.70
N LEU A 170 -8.94 7.77 7.75
CA LEU A 170 -7.59 8.28 8.00
C LEU A 170 -7.62 9.78 8.18
N GLU A 171 -7.14 10.25 9.33
CA GLU A 171 -7.05 11.68 9.63
C GLU A 171 -5.98 12.34 8.76
N GLY A 172 -6.31 13.46 8.13
CA GLY A 172 -5.37 14.22 7.30
C GLY A 172 -5.01 13.58 5.96
N PHE A 173 -5.75 12.56 5.49
CA PHE A 173 -5.43 11.82 4.27
C PHE A 173 -5.18 12.72 3.05
N ALA A 174 -6.14 13.59 2.70
CA ALA A 174 -6.01 14.48 1.54
C ALA A 174 -4.83 15.45 1.69
N GLY A 175 -4.61 15.99 2.90
CA GLY A 175 -3.47 16.87 3.20
C GLY A 175 -2.13 16.14 3.02
N THR A 176 -2.03 14.89 3.42
CA THR A 176 -0.82 14.08 3.24
C THR A 176 -0.55 13.83 1.76
N ILE A 177 -1.57 13.46 0.97
CA ILE A 177 -1.44 13.30 -0.49
C ILE A 177 -0.93 14.58 -1.15
N GLN A 178 -1.53 15.73 -0.81
CA GLN A 178 -1.14 17.04 -1.35
C GLN A 178 0.30 17.43 -0.95
N ASN A 179 0.70 17.12 0.29
CA ASN A 179 2.06 17.36 0.76
C ASN A 179 3.08 16.52 -0.02
N ILE A 180 2.84 15.22 -0.18
CA ILE A 180 3.69 14.33 -0.98
C ILE A 180 3.83 14.86 -2.41
N LYS A 181 2.71 15.23 -3.04
CA LYS A 181 2.71 15.81 -4.38
C LYS A 181 3.60 17.05 -4.46
N THR A 182 3.43 17.99 -3.54
CA THR A 182 4.19 19.24 -3.51
C THR A 182 5.68 18.99 -3.29
N GLU A 183 6.05 18.19 -2.29
CA GLU A 183 7.44 17.91 -1.96
C GLU A 183 8.17 17.19 -3.09
N LYS A 184 7.55 16.17 -3.68
CA LYS A 184 8.21 15.36 -4.71
C LYS A 184 8.31 16.04 -6.07
N LEU A 185 7.36 16.91 -6.42
CA LEU A 185 7.42 17.66 -7.68
C LEU A 185 8.31 18.91 -7.59
N SER A 186 8.46 19.52 -6.40
CA SER A 186 9.33 20.69 -6.23
C SER A 186 10.83 20.36 -6.30
N VAL A 187 11.24 19.13 -6.05
CA VAL A 187 12.64 18.69 -6.12
C VAL A 187 13.13 18.55 -7.58
N ASN A 188 12.22 18.48 -8.54
CA ASN A 188 12.53 18.31 -9.97
C ASN A 188 12.50 19.63 -10.77
N LEU A 189 12.31 20.77 -10.08
CA LEU A 189 12.41 22.13 -10.64
C LEU A 189 13.74 22.77 -10.21
#